data_12c4deca84826850361c3c234899185f
#
_entry.id   12c4deca84826850361c3c234899185f
#
_cell.length_a   1.000
_cell.length_b   1.000
_cell.length_c   1.000
_cell.angle_alpha   90.00
_cell.angle_beta   90.00
_cell.angle_gamma   90.00
#
_symmetry.space_group_name_H-M   'P 1'
#
loop_
_entity.id
_entity.type
_entity.pdbx_description
1 polymer ?
#
loop_
_entity_poly.entity_id
_entity_poly.type
_entity_poly.pdbx_seq_one_letter_code
_entity_poly.pdbx_strand_id
1 'polypeptide(L)'
;HNTPYNAMFSEMALSVGEALLFMGALGALLATALAVANRKLYVEEDPRVEEVDELLPQTNCGACGSPGCRAFAEACVKGEKNPGECTVNSPEMSAFIADLLGVELGGEERKVARLACGGGQHVARMRAHYKGMDSCRAAAVTGGGGKACSWGCLGLGDCVASCDFEAMYIDKHGLPAVIEDKCVACNDCVVACPLDLFSLQPVSHKLWVACKSLAEGDEALAECEVACTGCARCVADAPEGLI
;
A
#
# COMPACT_ATOMS: atom_id res chain seq x y z
N HIS A 1 1.61 44.51 68.05
CA HIS A 1 0.52 44.30 67.06
C HIS A 1 1.00 43.68 65.72
N ASN A 2 1.84 42.61 65.73
CA ASN A 2 2.28 41.98 64.48
C ASN A 2 2.39 40.43 64.59
N THR A 3 1.78 39.83 65.59
CA THR A 3 1.91 38.38 65.88
C THR A 3 1.10 37.43 64.97
N PRO A 4 -0.12 37.71 64.48
CA PRO A 4 -0.85 36.73 63.66
C PRO A 4 -0.34 36.65 62.20
N TYR A 5 0.19 37.75 61.65
CA TYR A 5 0.64 37.80 60.26
C TYR A 5 1.93 37.00 60.01
N ASN A 6 2.89 37.11 60.97
CA ASN A 6 4.14 36.34 60.93
C ASN A 6 3.96 34.83 61.10
N ALA A 7 2.96 34.41 61.93
CA ALA A 7 2.64 33.00 62.09
C ALA A 7 2.03 32.39 60.80
N MET A 8 1.13 33.11 60.15
CA MET A 8 0.53 32.70 58.86
C MET A 8 1.55 32.60 57.73
N PHE A 9 2.51 33.54 57.69
CA PHE A 9 3.61 33.51 56.70
C PHE A 9 4.55 32.32 56.94
N SER A 10 4.85 31.98 58.18
CA SER A 10 5.72 30.85 58.50
C SER A 10 5.07 29.49 58.17
N GLU A 11 3.76 29.32 58.44
CA GLU A 11 3.04 28.13 58.04
C GLU A 11 2.93 27.96 56.53
N MET A 12 2.71 29.08 55.81
CA MET A 12 2.65 29.04 54.35
C MET A 12 4.02 28.73 53.75
N ALA A 13 5.12 29.29 54.28
CA ALA A 13 6.46 28.98 53.87
C ALA A 13 6.86 27.52 54.12
N LEU A 14 6.43 26.93 55.23
CA LEU A 14 6.64 25.52 55.56
C LEU A 14 5.88 24.60 54.59
N SER A 15 4.61 24.90 54.29
CA SER A 15 3.80 24.11 53.38
C SER A 15 4.33 24.19 51.91
N VAL A 16 4.80 25.36 51.47
CA VAL A 16 5.46 25.54 50.17
C VAL A 16 6.78 24.75 50.11
N GLY A 17 7.56 24.78 51.19
CA GLY A 17 8.80 24.02 51.32
C GLY A 17 8.59 22.50 51.22
N GLU A 18 7.60 22.00 51.92
CA GLU A 18 7.22 20.57 51.84
C GLU A 18 6.75 20.17 50.44
N ALA A 19 5.94 21.01 49.77
CA ALA A 19 5.49 20.76 48.42
C ALA A 19 6.66 20.75 47.42
N LEU A 20 7.61 21.67 47.57
CA LEU A 20 8.81 21.71 46.74
C LEU A 20 9.70 20.47 46.91
N LEU A 21 9.88 20.05 48.20
CA LEU A 21 10.64 18.85 48.50
C LEU A 21 9.97 17.58 47.93
N PHE A 22 8.67 17.48 48.07
CA PHE A 22 7.91 16.34 47.53
C PHE A 22 7.99 16.30 46.00
N MET A 23 7.73 17.42 45.30
CA MET A 23 7.84 17.52 43.87
C MET A 23 9.27 17.27 43.36
N GLY A 24 10.28 17.80 44.07
CA GLY A 24 11.69 17.56 43.74
C GLY A 24 12.09 16.09 43.88
N ALA A 25 11.66 15.45 44.98
CA ALA A 25 11.91 14.02 45.24
C ALA A 25 11.25 13.14 44.15
N LEU A 26 9.97 13.42 43.86
CA LEU A 26 9.24 12.70 42.82
C LEU A 26 9.88 12.89 41.41
N GLY A 27 10.28 14.12 41.09
CA GLY A 27 10.97 14.41 39.83
C GLY A 27 12.32 13.69 39.72
N ALA A 28 13.10 13.67 40.81
CA ALA A 28 14.39 12.96 40.83
C ALA A 28 14.18 11.42 40.70
N LEU A 29 13.15 10.89 41.32
CA LEU A 29 12.81 9.45 41.26
C LEU A 29 12.39 9.07 39.84
N LEU A 30 11.54 9.85 39.19
CA LEU A 30 11.16 9.64 37.80
C LEU A 30 12.33 9.78 36.84
N ALA A 31 13.16 10.81 36.99
CA ALA A 31 14.35 11.02 36.15
C ALA A 31 15.34 9.85 36.28
N THR A 32 15.58 9.36 37.50
CA THR A 32 16.46 8.19 37.71
C THR A 32 15.87 6.93 37.13
N ALA A 33 14.55 6.69 37.30
CA ALA A 33 13.86 5.56 36.69
C ALA A 33 13.97 5.58 35.16
N LEU A 34 13.74 6.74 34.53
CA LEU A 34 13.88 6.91 33.08
C LEU A 34 15.34 6.74 32.62
N ALA A 35 16.32 7.26 33.34
CA ALA A 35 17.72 7.08 33.03
C ALA A 35 18.16 5.60 33.09
N VAL A 36 17.69 4.87 34.09
CA VAL A 36 17.97 3.43 34.21
C VAL A 36 17.25 2.64 33.12
N ALA A 37 15.99 2.97 32.83
CA ALA A 37 15.25 2.35 31.73
C ALA A 37 15.94 2.61 30.39
N ASN A 38 16.34 3.83 30.10
CA ASN A 38 17.05 4.17 28.89
C ASN A 38 18.36 3.39 28.74
N ARG A 39 19.15 3.25 29.83
CA ARG A 39 20.39 2.46 29.79
C ARG A 39 20.16 0.95 29.57
N LYS A 40 19.08 0.40 30.11
CA LYS A 40 18.77 -1.04 29.98
C LYS A 40 18.08 -1.38 28.67
N LEU A 41 17.31 -0.45 28.10
CA LEU A 41 16.49 -0.64 26.90
C LEU A 41 17.10 0.03 25.66
N TYR A 42 18.29 0.64 25.82
CA TYR A 42 18.99 1.24 24.68
C TYR A 42 19.39 0.14 23.70
N VAL A 43 18.82 0.21 22.50
CA VAL A 43 19.18 -0.64 21.36
C VAL A 43 20.14 0.17 20.51
N GLU A 44 21.35 -0.33 20.32
CA GLU A 44 22.28 0.24 19.33
C GLU A 44 21.71 0.02 17.93
N GLU A 45 21.21 1.06 17.31
CA GLU A 45 20.84 1.03 15.90
C GLU A 45 22.06 1.29 15.04
N ASP A 46 22.21 0.57 13.94
CA ASP A 46 23.28 0.79 12.96
C ASP A 46 23.03 2.18 12.31
N PRO A 47 23.98 3.12 12.36
CA PRO A 47 23.80 4.46 11.78
C PRO A 47 23.48 4.44 10.28
N ARG A 48 23.84 3.36 9.57
CA ARG A 48 23.51 3.18 8.16
C ARG A 48 22.01 3.05 7.93
N VAL A 49 21.24 2.59 8.93
CA VAL A 49 19.77 2.50 8.81
C VAL A 49 19.15 3.88 8.64
N GLU A 50 19.59 4.86 9.42
CA GLU A 50 19.10 6.23 9.33
C GLU A 50 19.47 6.87 7.99
N GLU A 51 20.71 6.67 7.53
CA GLU A 51 21.18 7.14 6.23
C GLU A 51 20.39 6.55 5.06
N VAL A 52 20.13 5.25 5.08
CA VAL A 52 19.31 4.57 4.07
C VAL A 52 17.84 5.03 4.14
N ASP A 53 17.29 5.19 5.35
CA ASP A 53 15.91 5.64 5.54
C ASP A 53 15.70 7.06 4.96
N GLU A 54 16.64 7.99 5.14
CA GLU A 54 16.58 9.33 4.55
C GLU A 54 16.62 9.33 3.01
N LEU A 55 17.25 8.33 2.40
CA LEU A 55 17.33 8.16 0.94
C LEU A 55 16.09 7.48 0.34
N LEU A 56 15.20 6.96 1.18
CA LEU A 56 13.94 6.34 0.74
C LEU A 56 12.82 7.40 0.58
N PRO A 57 11.81 7.13 -0.26
CA PRO A 57 10.77 8.11 -0.59
C PRO A 57 9.81 8.45 0.56
N GLN A 58 9.95 7.84 1.73
CA GLN A 58 9.15 8.08 2.96
C GLN A 58 7.63 7.91 2.79
N THR A 59 7.19 7.25 1.71
CA THR A 59 5.76 7.01 1.42
C THR A 59 5.13 5.95 2.30
N ASN A 60 5.94 5.09 2.95
CA ASN A 60 5.49 3.99 3.81
C ASN A 60 4.41 3.10 3.17
N CYS A 61 4.42 2.96 1.84
CA CYS A 61 3.37 2.31 1.06
C CYS A 61 3.30 0.79 1.23
N GLY A 62 4.32 0.14 1.79
CA GLY A 62 4.35 -1.30 1.99
C GLY A 62 4.53 -2.16 0.72
N ALA A 63 4.65 -1.56 -0.47
CA ALA A 63 4.77 -2.26 -1.75
C ALA A 63 5.96 -3.24 -1.81
N CYS A 64 7.06 -2.91 -1.13
CA CYS A 64 8.23 -3.77 -0.98
C CYS A 64 8.03 -4.93 0.02
N GLY A 65 6.82 -5.09 0.60
CA GLY A 65 6.50 -6.10 1.62
C GLY A 65 7.05 -5.79 3.01
N SER A 66 7.56 -4.58 3.25
CA SER A 66 7.94 -4.08 4.58
C SER A 66 6.85 -3.15 5.12
N PRO A 67 6.63 -3.08 6.44
CA PRO A 67 5.55 -2.26 7.02
C PRO A 67 5.79 -0.75 6.91
N GLY A 68 6.95 -0.31 6.42
CA GLY A 68 7.30 1.08 6.20
C GLY A 68 8.73 1.23 5.70
N CYS A 69 9.13 2.46 5.32
CA CYS A 69 10.45 2.73 4.76
C CYS A 69 11.57 2.42 5.75
N ARG A 70 11.41 2.77 7.03
CA ARG A 70 12.41 2.44 8.07
C ARG A 70 12.64 0.93 8.22
N ALA A 71 11.56 0.14 8.26
CA ALA A 71 11.69 -1.32 8.34
C ALA A 71 12.35 -1.91 7.09
N PHE A 72 12.12 -1.31 5.93
CA PHE A 72 12.81 -1.67 4.69
C PHE A 72 14.30 -1.31 4.77
N ALA A 73 14.66 -0.11 5.28
CA ALA A 73 16.04 0.29 5.49
C ALA A 73 16.79 -0.67 6.41
N GLU A 74 16.17 -1.06 7.54
CA GLU A 74 16.74 -2.06 8.45
C GLU A 74 16.99 -3.41 7.77
N ALA A 75 16.03 -3.86 6.96
CA ALA A 75 16.16 -5.13 6.22
C ALA A 75 17.28 -5.05 5.15
N CYS A 76 17.44 -3.90 4.49
CA CYS A 76 18.53 -3.67 3.54
C CYS A 76 19.90 -3.68 4.22
N VAL A 77 20.05 -2.99 5.36
CA VAL A 77 21.31 -2.96 6.13
C VAL A 77 21.67 -4.34 6.67
N LYS A 78 20.68 -5.16 7.05
CA LYS A 78 20.87 -6.55 7.46
C LYS A 78 21.16 -7.51 6.29
N GLY A 79 21.00 -7.07 5.05
CA GLY A 79 21.14 -7.90 3.84
C GLY A 79 19.97 -8.85 3.59
N GLU A 80 18.83 -8.64 4.25
CA GLU A 80 17.62 -9.45 4.08
C GLU A 80 16.82 -9.04 2.83
N LYS A 81 16.96 -7.77 2.41
CA LYS A 81 16.31 -7.19 1.23
C LYS A 81 17.30 -6.42 0.37
N ASN A 82 16.95 -6.31 -0.94
CA ASN A 82 17.74 -5.56 -1.89
C ASN A 82 17.15 -4.15 -2.09
N PRO A 83 17.97 -3.09 -2.15
CA PRO A 83 17.49 -1.73 -2.42
C PRO A 83 16.61 -1.60 -3.69
N GLY A 84 16.84 -2.45 -4.70
CA GLY A 84 16.04 -2.51 -5.92
C GLY A 84 14.61 -3.02 -5.75
N GLU A 85 14.25 -3.61 -4.60
CA GLU A 85 12.89 -4.05 -4.31
C GLU A 85 11.93 -2.89 -4.00
N CYS A 86 12.45 -1.68 -3.73
CA CYS A 86 11.61 -0.51 -3.55
C CYS A 86 11.07 0.00 -4.89
N THR A 87 9.79 -0.27 -5.17
CA THR A 87 9.14 0.06 -6.45
C THR A 87 8.84 1.55 -6.63
N VAL A 88 8.88 2.33 -5.56
CA VAL A 88 8.60 3.79 -5.54
C VAL A 88 9.88 4.60 -5.70
N ASN A 89 11.01 4.04 -5.28
CA ASN A 89 12.29 4.74 -5.35
C ASN A 89 12.77 4.88 -6.79
N SER A 90 13.51 5.96 -7.06
CA SER A 90 14.14 6.12 -8.38
C SER A 90 15.26 5.09 -8.57
N PRO A 91 15.51 4.61 -9.80
CA PRO A 91 16.61 3.68 -10.08
C PRO A 91 17.99 4.23 -9.64
N GLU A 92 18.19 5.54 -9.79
CA GLU A 92 19.41 6.23 -9.40
C GLU A 92 19.62 6.19 -7.89
N MET A 93 18.55 6.44 -7.11
CA MET A 93 18.62 6.42 -5.66
C MET A 93 18.78 5.00 -5.12
N SER A 94 18.12 4.03 -5.74
CA SER A 94 18.31 2.60 -5.40
C SER A 94 19.75 2.14 -5.67
N ALA A 95 20.35 2.60 -6.77
CA ALA A 95 21.76 2.33 -7.07
C ALA A 95 22.71 2.99 -6.06
N PHE A 96 22.40 4.22 -5.63
CA PHE A 96 23.18 4.92 -4.60
C PHE A 96 23.13 4.18 -3.26
N ILE A 97 21.94 3.72 -2.84
CA ILE A 97 21.77 2.92 -1.61
C ILE A 97 22.54 1.58 -1.73
N ALA A 98 22.52 0.94 -2.91
CA ALA A 98 23.26 -0.30 -3.14
C ALA A 98 24.76 -0.10 -3.03
N ASP A 99 25.28 1.00 -3.58
CA ASP A 99 26.70 1.38 -3.47
C ASP A 99 27.10 1.68 -2.02
N LEU A 100 26.27 2.42 -1.29
CA LEU A 100 26.44 2.72 0.14
C LEU A 100 26.54 1.45 1.00
N LEU A 101 25.71 0.45 0.68
CA LEU A 101 25.68 -0.83 1.40
C LEU A 101 26.68 -1.85 0.86
N GLY A 102 27.32 -1.58 -0.29
CA GLY A 102 28.26 -2.49 -0.95
C GLY A 102 27.60 -3.76 -1.49
N VAL A 103 26.33 -3.67 -1.89
CA VAL A 103 25.54 -4.77 -2.47
C VAL A 103 25.30 -4.53 -3.96
N GLU A 104 25.21 -5.61 -4.75
CA GLU A 104 24.77 -5.47 -6.13
C GLU A 104 23.29 -5.13 -6.18
N LEU A 105 22.92 -4.17 -7.05
CA LEU A 105 21.51 -3.83 -7.25
C LEU A 105 20.82 -5.02 -7.93
N GLY A 106 20.06 -5.79 -7.17
CA GLY A 106 19.17 -6.84 -7.70
C GLY A 106 17.98 -6.18 -8.37
N GLY A 107 17.85 -6.33 -9.68
CA GLY A 107 16.75 -5.76 -10.43
C GLY A 107 15.61 -6.75 -10.57
N GLU A 108 14.57 -6.70 -9.75
CA GLU A 108 13.27 -7.16 -10.23
C GLU A 108 12.75 -6.19 -11.29
N GLU A 109 12.26 -6.73 -12.39
CA GLU A 109 11.64 -5.91 -13.41
C GLU A 109 10.44 -5.14 -12.83
N ARG A 110 10.33 -3.84 -13.19
CA ARG A 110 9.21 -3.00 -12.75
C ARG A 110 7.87 -3.66 -13.11
N LYS A 111 6.99 -3.78 -12.12
CA LYS A 111 5.64 -4.32 -12.27
C LYS A 111 4.61 -3.20 -12.37
N VAL A 112 3.49 -3.47 -13.02
CA VAL A 112 2.33 -2.58 -13.08
C VAL A 112 1.05 -3.40 -12.90
N ALA A 113 0.01 -2.74 -12.39
CA ALA A 113 -1.30 -3.37 -12.26
C ALA A 113 -1.94 -3.56 -13.65
N ARG A 114 -2.44 -4.75 -13.92
CA ARG A 114 -3.17 -5.10 -15.15
C ARG A 114 -4.58 -5.55 -14.80
N LEU A 115 -5.57 -5.04 -15.54
CA LEU A 115 -6.97 -5.41 -15.38
C LEU A 115 -7.32 -6.60 -16.27
N ALA A 116 -7.85 -7.65 -15.70
CA ALA A 116 -8.36 -8.83 -16.41
C ALA A 116 -9.86 -8.67 -16.78
N CYS A 117 -10.24 -7.54 -17.36
CA CYS A 117 -11.59 -7.30 -17.88
C CYS A 117 -11.56 -6.25 -18.99
N GLY A 118 -11.95 -6.64 -20.22
CA GLY A 118 -12.17 -5.73 -21.35
C GLY A 118 -13.64 -5.35 -21.55
N GLY A 119 -14.55 -5.92 -20.75
CA GLY A 119 -16.00 -5.77 -20.88
C GLY A 119 -16.54 -4.48 -20.29
N GLY A 120 -16.28 -3.34 -20.94
CA GLY A 120 -16.90 -2.05 -20.59
C GLY A 120 -18.39 -1.99 -20.91
N GLN A 121 -19.05 -0.88 -20.56
CA GLN A 121 -20.50 -0.67 -20.73
C GLN A 121 -20.97 -0.77 -22.18
N HIS A 122 -20.07 -0.60 -23.16
CA HIS A 122 -20.36 -0.60 -24.59
C HIS A 122 -20.40 -2.02 -25.22
N VAL A 123 -19.84 -3.03 -24.54
CA VAL A 123 -19.74 -4.42 -25.05
C VAL A 123 -20.23 -5.47 -24.07
N ALA A 124 -20.33 -5.13 -22.79
CA ALA A 124 -20.87 -6.02 -21.79
C ALA A 124 -22.40 -5.88 -21.70
N ARG A 125 -23.12 -7.00 -21.71
CA ARG A 125 -24.57 -7.00 -21.54
C ARG A 125 -24.93 -6.58 -20.12
N MET A 126 -25.89 -5.65 -20.00
CA MET A 126 -26.46 -5.24 -18.72
C MET A 126 -27.81 -5.90 -18.50
N ARG A 127 -28.02 -6.54 -17.36
CA ARG A 127 -29.31 -7.13 -16.93
C ARG A 127 -30.18 -6.12 -16.20
N ALA A 128 -29.53 -5.20 -15.45
CA ALA A 128 -30.21 -4.20 -14.63
C ALA A 128 -29.32 -2.97 -14.44
N HIS A 129 -29.92 -1.88 -14.01
CA HIS A 129 -29.17 -0.70 -13.54
C HIS A 129 -29.03 -0.77 -12.02
N TYR A 130 -27.79 -0.85 -11.55
CA TYR A 130 -27.51 -0.78 -10.13
C TYR A 130 -27.78 0.63 -9.58
N LYS A 131 -28.59 0.70 -8.53
CA LYS A 131 -28.90 1.93 -7.78
C LYS A 131 -28.66 1.69 -6.31
N GLY A 132 -27.43 1.58 -5.93
CA GLY A 132 -27.00 1.37 -4.56
C GLY A 132 -25.83 2.30 -4.19
N MET A 133 -25.07 1.91 -3.19
CA MET A 133 -23.85 2.60 -2.79
C MET A 133 -22.81 2.53 -3.92
N ASP A 134 -22.13 3.66 -4.20
CA ASP A 134 -21.07 3.73 -5.21
C ASP A 134 -19.79 3.02 -4.71
N SER A 135 -19.86 1.69 -4.65
CA SER A 135 -18.76 0.82 -4.24
C SER A 135 -18.91 -0.55 -4.92
N CYS A 136 -17.80 -1.02 -5.52
CA CYS A 136 -17.73 -2.36 -6.13
C CYS A 136 -18.01 -3.46 -5.10
N ARG A 137 -17.51 -3.29 -3.87
CA ARG A 137 -17.74 -4.25 -2.79
C ARG A 137 -19.21 -4.37 -2.41
N ALA A 138 -19.93 -3.25 -2.30
CA ALA A 138 -21.36 -3.24 -2.03
C ALA A 138 -22.17 -3.84 -3.18
N ALA A 139 -21.84 -3.50 -4.41
CA ALA A 139 -22.51 -4.02 -5.60
C ALA A 139 -22.26 -5.53 -5.80
N ALA A 140 -21.07 -6.02 -5.51
CA ALA A 140 -20.73 -7.45 -5.60
C ALA A 140 -21.62 -8.31 -4.68
N VAL A 141 -21.89 -7.84 -3.44
CA VAL A 141 -22.74 -8.55 -2.46
C VAL A 141 -24.23 -8.48 -2.82
N THR A 142 -24.66 -7.43 -3.55
CA THR A 142 -26.06 -7.16 -3.86
C THR A 142 -26.47 -7.53 -5.29
N GLY A 143 -25.89 -8.59 -5.88
CA GLY A 143 -26.27 -9.11 -7.19
C GLY A 143 -25.39 -8.71 -8.36
N GLY A 144 -24.13 -8.30 -8.09
CA GLY A 144 -23.13 -8.10 -9.14
C GLY A 144 -23.29 -6.85 -9.98
N GLY A 145 -23.85 -5.77 -9.44
CA GLY A 145 -23.88 -4.45 -10.08
C GLY A 145 -24.72 -4.36 -11.38
N GLY A 146 -25.53 -5.38 -11.67
CA GLY A 146 -26.41 -5.40 -12.84
C GLY A 146 -25.75 -5.85 -14.15
N LYS A 147 -24.47 -6.18 -14.18
CA LYS A 147 -23.79 -6.75 -15.34
C LYS A 147 -24.18 -8.21 -15.56
N ALA A 148 -24.25 -8.67 -16.81
CA ALA A 148 -24.58 -10.06 -17.12
C ALA A 148 -23.44 -11.00 -16.68
N CYS A 149 -22.21 -10.62 -17.00
CA CYS A 149 -21.01 -11.37 -16.61
C CYS A 149 -20.76 -11.22 -15.09
N SER A 150 -20.79 -12.35 -14.38
CA SER A 150 -20.58 -12.41 -12.94
C SER A 150 -19.13 -12.14 -12.52
N TRP A 151 -18.19 -12.29 -13.43
CA TRP A 151 -16.75 -12.07 -13.24
C TRP A 151 -16.28 -10.70 -13.75
N GLY A 152 -17.17 -9.91 -14.35
CA GLY A 152 -16.81 -8.66 -15.01
C GLY A 152 -16.65 -7.48 -14.05
N CYS A 153 -15.77 -6.54 -14.40
CA CYS A 153 -15.59 -5.30 -13.66
C CYS A 153 -16.90 -4.54 -13.49
N LEU A 154 -17.19 -4.08 -12.29
CA LEU A 154 -18.43 -3.37 -11.94
C LEU A 154 -18.35 -1.86 -12.26
N GLY A 155 -17.12 -1.32 -12.39
CA GLY A 155 -16.91 0.06 -12.83
C GLY A 155 -17.22 1.13 -11.80
N LEU A 156 -17.38 0.79 -10.51
CA LEU A 156 -17.73 1.75 -9.44
C LEU A 156 -16.50 2.38 -8.76
N GLY A 157 -15.28 2.01 -9.15
CA GLY A 157 -14.08 2.78 -8.84
C GLY A 157 -13.42 2.53 -7.49
N ASP A 158 -13.74 1.47 -6.73
CA ASP A 158 -13.05 1.18 -5.46
C ASP A 158 -11.51 1.10 -5.63
N CYS A 159 -11.04 0.54 -6.75
CA CYS A 159 -9.61 0.47 -7.10
C CYS A 159 -8.99 1.84 -7.41
N VAL A 160 -9.77 2.77 -7.97
CA VAL A 160 -9.32 4.15 -8.22
C VAL A 160 -9.24 4.91 -6.91
N ALA A 161 -10.25 4.75 -6.06
CA ALA A 161 -10.30 5.40 -4.73
C ALA A 161 -9.18 4.91 -3.79
N SER A 162 -8.70 3.67 -3.98
CA SER A 162 -7.58 3.11 -3.20
C SER A 162 -6.20 3.47 -3.74
N CYS A 163 -6.11 4.19 -4.85
CA CYS A 163 -4.82 4.50 -5.50
C CYS A 163 -4.28 5.85 -5.02
N ASP A 164 -3.40 5.86 -4.02
CA ASP A 164 -2.76 7.07 -3.48
C ASP A 164 -1.79 7.75 -4.46
N PHE A 165 -1.41 7.07 -5.55
CA PHE A 165 -0.45 7.57 -6.55
C PHE A 165 -1.12 8.22 -7.77
N GLU A 166 -2.44 8.39 -7.76
CA GLU A 166 -3.19 8.92 -8.90
C GLU A 166 -2.86 8.20 -10.23
N ALA A 167 -2.53 6.92 -10.15
CA ALA A 167 -2.13 6.10 -11.29
C ALA A 167 -3.30 5.43 -12.01
N MET A 168 -4.55 5.72 -11.58
CA MET A 168 -5.74 5.09 -12.13
C MET A 168 -6.89 6.09 -12.31
N TYR A 169 -7.71 5.85 -13.33
CA TYR A 169 -8.96 6.59 -13.56
C TYR A 169 -9.99 5.66 -14.21
N ILE A 170 -11.27 6.01 -14.11
CA ILE A 170 -12.34 5.32 -14.85
C ILE A 170 -12.42 5.91 -16.25
N ASP A 171 -12.31 5.08 -17.27
CA ASP A 171 -12.41 5.48 -18.66
C ASP A 171 -13.86 5.73 -19.09
N LYS A 172 -14.05 6.20 -20.34
CA LYS A 172 -15.37 6.49 -20.94
C LYS A 172 -16.29 5.26 -21.07
N HIS A 173 -15.74 4.05 -20.91
CA HIS A 173 -16.45 2.79 -21.00
C HIS A 173 -16.77 2.19 -19.62
N GLY A 174 -16.43 2.92 -18.55
CA GLY A 174 -16.65 2.49 -17.18
C GLY A 174 -15.66 1.43 -16.70
N LEU A 175 -14.47 1.37 -17.28
CA LEU A 175 -13.39 0.48 -16.84
C LEU A 175 -12.26 1.30 -16.21
N PRO A 176 -11.60 0.78 -15.16
CA PRO A 176 -10.39 1.42 -14.64
C PRO A 176 -9.22 1.24 -15.61
N ALA A 177 -8.62 2.37 -16.00
CA ALA A 177 -7.41 2.43 -16.79
C ALA A 177 -6.22 2.76 -15.88
N VAL A 178 -5.09 2.09 -16.10
CA VAL A 178 -3.85 2.27 -15.34
C VAL A 178 -2.87 3.12 -16.15
N ILE A 179 -2.34 4.17 -15.52
CA ILE A 179 -1.25 5.00 -16.06
C ILE A 179 0.05 4.32 -15.64
N GLU A 180 0.67 3.59 -16.56
CA GLU A 180 1.85 2.75 -16.30
C GLU A 180 2.98 3.55 -15.64
N ASP A 181 3.24 4.77 -16.11
CA ASP A 181 4.34 5.61 -15.62
C ASP A 181 4.18 6.06 -14.17
N LYS A 182 2.92 6.18 -13.70
CA LYS A 182 2.60 6.54 -12.32
C LYS A 182 2.42 5.34 -11.39
N CYS A 183 2.20 4.14 -11.96
CA CYS A 183 1.93 2.95 -11.18
C CYS A 183 3.20 2.44 -10.50
N VAL A 184 3.17 2.35 -9.18
CA VAL A 184 4.28 1.86 -8.33
C VAL A 184 4.07 0.43 -7.85
N ALA A 185 3.05 -0.27 -8.38
CA ALA A 185 2.75 -1.67 -8.00
C ALA A 185 2.51 -1.90 -6.49
N CYS A 186 1.91 -0.93 -5.79
CA CYS A 186 1.63 -1.01 -4.34
C CYS A 186 0.64 -2.11 -3.94
N ASN A 187 -0.05 -2.71 -4.90
CA ASN A 187 -1.03 -3.79 -4.69
C ASN A 187 -2.41 -3.35 -4.15
N ASP A 188 -2.64 -2.07 -3.82
CA ASP A 188 -3.88 -1.59 -3.21
C ASP A 188 -5.10 -1.82 -4.10
N CYS A 189 -4.97 -1.60 -5.42
CA CYS A 189 -6.04 -1.86 -6.38
C CYS A 189 -6.39 -3.37 -6.50
N VAL A 190 -5.42 -4.27 -6.27
CA VAL A 190 -5.64 -5.72 -6.24
C VAL A 190 -6.47 -6.08 -5.01
N VAL A 191 -6.09 -5.58 -3.83
CA VAL A 191 -6.80 -5.82 -2.56
C VAL A 191 -8.19 -5.16 -2.54
N ALA A 192 -8.33 -3.99 -3.15
CA ALA A 192 -9.60 -3.27 -3.21
C ALA A 192 -10.63 -3.93 -4.12
N CYS A 193 -10.20 -4.72 -5.12
CA CYS A 193 -11.09 -5.33 -6.10
C CYS A 193 -11.82 -6.56 -5.53
N PRO A 194 -13.16 -6.52 -5.31
CA PRO A 194 -13.90 -7.64 -4.74
C PRO A 194 -14.04 -8.85 -5.69
N LEU A 195 -13.70 -8.67 -6.98
CA LEU A 195 -13.75 -9.71 -8.02
C LEU A 195 -12.34 -10.16 -8.43
N ASP A 196 -11.31 -9.69 -7.73
CA ASP A 196 -9.92 -10.11 -7.94
C ASP A 196 -9.49 -9.98 -9.42
N LEU A 197 -9.81 -8.83 -10.04
CA LEU A 197 -9.57 -8.59 -11.48
C LEU A 197 -8.19 -7.98 -11.78
N PHE A 198 -7.47 -7.51 -10.76
CA PHE A 198 -6.15 -6.95 -10.94
C PHE A 198 -5.07 -7.97 -10.59
N SER A 199 -3.99 -7.93 -11.35
CA SER A 199 -2.73 -8.62 -11.05
C SER A 199 -1.55 -7.69 -11.32
N LEU A 200 -0.46 -7.85 -10.58
CA LEU A 200 0.79 -7.16 -10.84
C LEU A 200 1.59 -7.98 -11.85
N GLN A 201 1.91 -7.36 -12.98
CA GLN A 201 2.66 -8.00 -14.06
C GLN A 201 3.86 -7.14 -14.46
N PRO A 202 4.96 -7.75 -14.94
CA PRO A 202 6.10 -7.02 -15.47
C PRO A 202 5.69 -6.05 -16.59
N VAL A 203 6.32 -4.89 -16.67
CA VAL A 203 6.04 -3.89 -17.72
C VAL A 203 6.35 -4.42 -19.12
N SER A 204 7.32 -5.33 -19.24
CA SER A 204 7.66 -6.02 -20.49
C SER A 204 6.53 -6.92 -21.01
N HIS A 205 5.66 -7.43 -20.14
CA HIS A 205 4.51 -8.22 -20.55
C HIS A 205 3.46 -7.33 -21.22
N LYS A 206 3.53 -7.20 -22.53
CA LYS A 206 2.62 -6.36 -23.33
C LYS A 206 1.35 -7.09 -23.75
N LEU A 207 1.27 -8.40 -23.55
CA LEU A 207 0.12 -9.23 -23.91
C LEU A 207 -0.43 -9.93 -22.66
N TRP A 208 -1.71 -9.74 -22.38
CA TRP A 208 -2.43 -10.48 -21.34
C TRP A 208 -3.88 -10.69 -21.74
N VAL A 209 -4.53 -11.69 -21.17
CA VAL A 209 -5.95 -11.96 -21.41
C VAL A 209 -6.79 -11.03 -20.53
N ALA A 210 -7.44 -10.04 -21.14
CA ALA A 210 -8.31 -9.09 -20.44
C ALA A 210 -9.71 -9.68 -20.20
N CYS A 211 -9.80 -10.89 -19.66
CA CYS A 211 -11.03 -11.56 -19.30
C CYS A 211 -10.78 -12.61 -18.23
N LYS A 212 -11.63 -12.64 -17.20
CA LYS A 212 -11.58 -13.62 -16.10
C LYS A 212 -12.87 -14.44 -16.02
N SER A 213 -13.69 -14.42 -17.09
CA SER A 213 -14.90 -15.24 -17.17
C SER A 213 -14.53 -16.71 -17.16
N LEU A 214 -15.31 -17.51 -16.41
CA LEU A 214 -15.25 -18.96 -16.43
C LEU A 214 -16.28 -19.58 -17.39
N ALA A 215 -17.11 -18.76 -18.04
CA ALA A 215 -17.98 -19.22 -19.13
C ALA A 215 -17.14 -19.42 -20.40
N GLU A 216 -17.55 -20.39 -21.23
CA GLU A 216 -16.84 -20.77 -22.45
C GLU A 216 -17.71 -20.57 -23.71
N GLY A 217 -17.08 -20.45 -24.85
CA GLY A 217 -17.74 -20.40 -26.16
C GLY A 217 -18.84 -19.35 -26.26
N ASP A 218 -19.98 -19.75 -26.80
CA ASP A 218 -21.13 -18.87 -27.05
C ASP A 218 -21.76 -18.33 -25.76
N GLU A 219 -21.67 -19.04 -24.65
CA GLU A 219 -22.18 -18.58 -23.37
C GLU A 219 -21.43 -17.32 -22.89
N ALA A 220 -20.10 -17.32 -23.00
CA ALA A 220 -19.28 -16.16 -22.69
C ALA A 220 -19.62 -14.97 -23.59
N LEU A 221 -19.78 -15.19 -24.90
CA LEU A 221 -20.15 -14.17 -25.88
C LEU A 221 -21.57 -13.63 -25.67
N ALA A 222 -22.49 -14.43 -25.16
CA ALA A 222 -23.85 -13.99 -24.82
C ALA A 222 -23.86 -12.97 -23.69
N GLU A 223 -22.83 -12.95 -22.81
CA GLU A 223 -22.68 -12.01 -21.69
C GLU A 223 -21.84 -10.78 -22.04
N CYS A 224 -20.84 -10.94 -22.92
CA CYS A 224 -19.91 -9.89 -23.28
C CYS A 224 -19.30 -10.14 -24.67
N GLU A 225 -19.42 -9.19 -25.60
CA GLU A 225 -18.95 -9.32 -26.99
C GLU A 225 -17.44 -9.54 -27.11
N VAL A 226 -16.65 -9.11 -26.11
CA VAL A 226 -15.20 -9.25 -26.06
C VAL A 226 -14.74 -10.31 -25.05
N ALA A 227 -15.64 -11.22 -24.65
CA ALA A 227 -15.29 -12.28 -23.73
C ALA A 227 -14.25 -13.23 -24.32
N CYS A 228 -13.38 -13.73 -23.46
CA CYS A 228 -12.53 -14.87 -23.80
C CYS A 228 -13.40 -16.15 -23.85
N THR A 229 -13.39 -16.82 -24.99
CA THR A 229 -14.18 -18.06 -25.22
C THR A 229 -13.51 -19.33 -24.71
N GLY A 230 -12.32 -19.23 -24.08
CA GLY A 230 -11.57 -20.40 -23.60
C GLY A 230 -10.96 -21.25 -24.70
N CYS A 231 -10.85 -20.74 -25.93
CA CYS A 231 -10.44 -21.54 -27.12
C CYS A 231 -8.95 -21.95 -27.13
N ALA A 232 -8.16 -21.54 -26.15
CA ALA A 232 -6.73 -21.82 -25.96
C ALA A 232 -5.80 -21.46 -27.16
N ARG A 233 -6.31 -20.74 -28.16
CA ARG A 233 -5.51 -20.35 -29.34
C ARG A 233 -4.31 -19.47 -28.97
N CYS A 234 -4.49 -18.56 -28.02
CA CYS A 234 -3.39 -17.70 -27.53
C CYS A 234 -2.25 -18.54 -26.91
N VAL A 235 -2.59 -19.64 -26.23
CA VAL A 235 -1.59 -20.55 -25.64
C VAL A 235 -0.86 -21.33 -26.74
N ALA A 236 -1.57 -21.75 -27.78
CA ALA A 236 -0.99 -22.50 -28.90
C ALA A 236 -0.08 -21.64 -29.79
N ASP A 237 -0.42 -20.35 -29.97
CA ASP A 237 0.29 -19.41 -30.82
C ASP A 237 1.40 -18.63 -30.07
N ALA A 238 1.41 -18.65 -28.73
CA ALA A 238 2.39 -17.92 -27.93
C ALA A 238 3.74 -18.66 -27.86
N PRO A 239 4.87 -17.92 -27.81
CA PRO A 239 6.16 -18.51 -27.45
C PRO A 239 6.09 -19.17 -26.06
N GLU A 240 6.91 -20.20 -25.85
CA GLU A 240 6.98 -20.89 -24.55
C GLU A 240 7.31 -19.91 -23.41
N GLY A 241 6.50 -19.95 -22.33
CA GLY A 241 6.69 -19.14 -21.14
C GLY A 241 6.12 -17.72 -21.20
N LEU A 242 5.38 -17.35 -22.26
CA LEU A 242 4.74 -16.04 -22.36
C LEU A 242 3.29 -16.03 -21.80
N ILE A 243 2.61 -17.16 -21.80
CA ILE A 243 1.24 -17.34 -21.27
C ILE A 243 1.19 -18.65 -20.47
#